data_ed5d1dd03f80bc32b6de1c5b67ed3c32
#
_entry.id   ed5d1dd03f80bc32b6de1c5b67ed3c32
#
_cell.length_a   1.000
_cell.length_b   1.000
_cell.length_c   1.000
_cell.angle_alpha   90.00
_cell.angle_beta   90.00
_cell.angle_gamma   90.00
#
_symmetry.space_group_name_H-M   'P 1'
#
loop_
_entity.id
_entity.type
_entity.pdbx_description
1 polymer ?
#
loop_
_entity_poly.entity_id
_entity_poly.type
_entity_poly.pdbx_seq_one_letter_code
_entity_poly.pdbx_strand_id
1 'polypeptide(L)'
;MGFPQNFLWGGATAANQYEGGYAEDGKGLAVADLITDGNKEQPRRIFYRFPDGREGTIGLGECIPAGAQGILKDDYYYPSHVATDFYHHYKEDIALFAEMGFKVLRLSISWTRIFPNGDDQQPNEAGLAFYDKVFDEMLTHGIEPLVTILHFDMPVHLA
;
A
#
# COMPACT_ATOMS: atom_id res chain seq x y z
N MET A 1 7.96 -20.43 31.98
CA MET A 1 7.27 -20.86 30.73
C MET A 1 7.88 -20.08 29.59
N GLY A 2 8.29 -20.72 28.50
CA GLY A 2 8.82 -20.09 27.32
C GLY A 2 7.93 -20.41 26.11
N PHE A 3 8.17 -19.74 24.99
CA PHE A 3 7.51 -20.08 23.72
C PHE A 3 7.98 -21.44 23.22
N PRO A 4 7.16 -22.16 22.42
CA PRO A 4 7.58 -23.38 21.75
C PRO A 4 8.86 -23.16 20.92
N GLN A 5 9.66 -24.20 20.72
CA GLN A 5 10.91 -24.09 19.94
C GLN A 5 10.68 -23.72 18.48
N ASN A 6 9.50 -24.06 17.94
CA ASN A 6 9.10 -23.76 16.56
C ASN A 6 8.21 -22.49 16.47
N PHE A 7 8.20 -21.65 17.50
CA PHE A 7 7.47 -20.38 17.45
C PHE A 7 8.15 -19.42 16.48
N LEU A 8 7.35 -18.89 15.53
CA LEU A 8 7.84 -17.96 14.52
C LEU A 8 7.74 -16.52 15.03
N TRP A 9 8.89 -15.92 15.30
CA TRP A 9 9.01 -14.50 15.59
C TRP A 9 9.02 -13.68 14.31
N GLY A 10 8.35 -12.54 14.29
CA GLY A 10 8.30 -11.69 13.10
C GLY A 10 7.54 -10.40 13.33
N GLY A 11 7.16 -9.77 12.25
CA GLY A 11 6.46 -8.50 12.22
C GLY A 11 5.31 -8.46 11.22
N ALA A 12 4.67 -7.30 11.15
CA ALA A 12 3.59 -7.07 10.21
C ALA A 12 3.70 -5.68 9.59
N THR A 13 3.46 -5.62 8.27
CA THR A 13 3.38 -4.39 7.48
C THR A 13 2.10 -4.38 6.66
N ALA A 14 1.78 -3.22 6.05
CA ALA A 14 0.71 -3.10 5.08
C ALA A 14 1.17 -2.23 3.91
N ALA A 15 0.85 -2.64 2.67
CA ALA A 15 1.36 -2.02 1.45
C ALA A 15 1.20 -0.49 1.44
N ASN A 16 0.00 0.00 1.75
CA ASN A 16 -0.30 1.43 1.81
C ASN A 16 0.48 2.22 2.87
N GLN A 17 1.17 1.54 3.79
CA GLN A 17 1.90 2.18 4.89
C GLN A 17 3.41 2.21 4.67
N TYR A 18 3.95 1.33 3.82
CA TYR A 18 5.40 1.19 3.71
C TYR A 18 5.92 1.02 2.28
N GLU A 19 5.09 0.56 1.33
CA GLU A 19 5.55 0.16 0.01
C GLU A 19 6.07 1.32 -0.84
N GLY A 20 5.32 2.42 -0.95
CA GLY A 20 5.67 3.50 -1.87
C GLY A 20 5.46 3.12 -3.34
N GLY A 21 6.18 3.78 -4.26
CA GLY A 21 6.09 3.50 -5.70
C GLY A 21 4.66 3.61 -6.25
N TYR A 22 3.90 4.60 -5.79
CA TYR A 22 2.44 4.70 -6.00
C TYR A 22 2.02 4.82 -7.47
N ALA A 23 2.88 5.33 -8.35
CA ALA A 23 2.62 5.55 -9.77
C ALA A 23 3.56 4.75 -10.68
N GLU A 24 4.29 3.77 -10.13
CA GLU A 24 5.30 3.02 -10.88
C GLU A 24 4.74 1.71 -11.41
N ASP A 25 5.33 1.29 -12.53
CA ASP A 25 5.04 0.00 -13.19
C ASP A 25 3.55 -0.26 -13.43
N GLY A 26 2.78 0.79 -13.72
CA GLY A 26 1.36 0.69 -14.04
C GLY A 26 0.44 0.47 -12.83
N LYS A 27 0.92 0.68 -11.61
CA LYS A 27 0.06 0.66 -10.42
C LYS A 27 -1.08 1.69 -10.55
N GLY A 28 -2.30 1.27 -10.26
CA GLY A 28 -3.45 2.17 -10.13
C GLY A 28 -3.51 2.87 -8.78
N LEU A 29 -4.34 3.91 -8.67
CA LEU A 29 -4.54 4.62 -7.41
C LEU A 29 -5.45 3.82 -6.47
N ALA A 30 -5.01 3.65 -5.25
CA ALA A 30 -5.85 3.25 -4.13
C ALA A 30 -6.39 4.49 -3.39
N VAL A 31 -7.49 4.35 -2.64
CA VAL A 31 -8.03 5.43 -1.81
C VAL A 31 -6.98 5.94 -0.82
N ALA A 32 -6.10 5.07 -0.34
CA ALA A 32 -4.98 5.46 0.52
C ALA A 32 -4.03 6.48 -0.15
N ASP A 33 -3.86 6.41 -1.48
CA ASP A 33 -3.00 7.32 -2.23
C ASP A 33 -3.60 8.73 -2.37
N LEU A 34 -4.89 8.91 -2.06
CA LEU A 34 -5.56 10.20 -2.03
C LEU A 34 -5.50 10.90 -0.67
N ILE A 35 -4.99 10.21 0.37
CA ILE A 35 -4.96 10.74 1.73
C ILE A 35 -3.75 11.66 1.89
N THR A 36 -4.02 12.94 2.15
CA THR A 36 -2.97 13.93 2.43
C THR A 36 -2.27 13.64 3.76
N ASP A 37 -1.12 14.21 3.97
CA ASP A 37 -0.59 14.39 5.31
C ASP A 37 -1.52 15.25 6.18
N GLY A 38 -1.19 15.40 7.46
CA GLY A 38 -1.96 16.23 8.36
C GLY A 38 -1.24 16.45 9.69
N ASN A 39 -1.73 17.41 10.42
CA ASN A 39 -1.28 17.76 11.76
C ASN A 39 -2.47 18.08 12.66
N LYS A 40 -2.23 18.59 13.88
CA LYS A 40 -3.29 18.91 14.84
C LYS A 40 -4.25 20.02 14.37
N GLU A 41 -3.77 20.94 13.50
CA GLU A 41 -4.53 22.08 13.00
C GLU A 41 -5.18 21.78 11.65
N GLN A 42 -4.53 20.93 10.86
CA GLN A 42 -4.99 20.52 9.53
C GLN A 42 -5.06 19.00 9.48
N PRO A 43 -6.20 18.38 9.76
CA PRO A 43 -6.36 16.94 9.71
C PRO A 43 -6.22 16.41 8.29
N ARG A 44 -5.80 15.15 8.18
CA ARG A 44 -5.76 14.41 6.91
C ARG A 44 -7.10 14.47 6.21
N ARG A 45 -7.08 14.58 4.88
CA ARG A 45 -8.27 14.67 4.05
C ARG A 45 -8.05 14.00 2.69
N ILE A 46 -9.17 13.79 1.99
CA ILE A 46 -9.22 13.38 0.59
C ILE A 46 -9.93 14.51 -0.17
N PHE A 47 -9.36 14.92 -1.30
CA PHE A 47 -9.99 15.84 -2.23
C PHE A 47 -10.81 15.10 -3.25
N TYR A 48 -11.95 15.67 -3.62
CA TYR A 48 -12.77 15.13 -4.70
C TYR A 48 -13.28 16.24 -5.62
N ARG A 49 -13.67 15.87 -6.85
CA ARG A 49 -14.23 16.76 -7.86
C ARG A 49 -15.44 16.13 -8.51
N PHE A 50 -16.50 16.92 -8.69
CA PHE A 50 -17.64 16.55 -9.50
C PHE A 50 -17.40 16.84 -10.99
N PRO A 51 -18.17 16.20 -11.92
CA PRO A 51 -18.06 16.44 -13.35
C PRO A 51 -18.31 17.91 -13.77
N ASP A 52 -19.06 18.66 -12.98
CA ASP A 52 -19.33 20.09 -13.19
C ASP A 52 -18.19 21.01 -12.69
N GLY A 53 -17.11 20.43 -12.19
CA GLY A 53 -15.93 21.15 -11.71
C GLY A 53 -15.98 21.57 -10.24
N ARG A 54 -17.09 21.37 -9.53
CA ARG A 54 -17.14 21.62 -8.08
C ARG A 54 -16.22 20.65 -7.35
N GLU A 55 -15.49 21.18 -6.38
CA GLU A 55 -14.57 20.43 -5.55
C GLU A 55 -14.94 20.48 -4.07
N GLY A 56 -14.48 19.51 -3.32
CA GLY A 56 -14.63 19.47 -1.88
C GLY A 56 -13.61 18.54 -1.24
N THR A 57 -13.73 18.40 0.06
CA THR A 57 -12.89 17.49 0.86
C THR A 57 -13.74 16.65 1.78
N ILE A 58 -13.25 15.45 2.09
CA ILE A 58 -13.78 14.57 3.13
C ILE A 58 -12.68 14.21 4.12
N GLY A 59 -13.08 13.88 5.34
CA GLY A 59 -12.21 13.33 6.37
C GLY A 59 -11.97 11.83 6.21
N LEU A 60 -11.06 11.30 7.02
CA LEU A 60 -10.82 9.85 7.05
C LEU A 60 -12.07 9.12 7.55
N GLY A 61 -12.43 8.04 6.85
CA GLY A 61 -13.60 7.22 7.16
C GLY A 61 -14.91 7.73 6.54
N GLU A 62 -14.89 8.85 5.83
CA GLU A 62 -16.01 9.31 5.02
C GLU A 62 -15.89 8.77 3.58
N CYS A 63 -17.04 8.63 2.91
CA CYS A 63 -17.07 8.19 1.51
C CYS A 63 -17.00 9.39 0.57
N ILE A 64 -16.34 9.21 -0.56
CA ILE A 64 -16.42 10.16 -1.67
C ILE A 64 -17.89 10.28 -2.09
N PRO A 65 -18.44 11.51 -2.23
CA PRO A 65 -19.83 11.69 -2.61
C PRO A 65 -20.17 11.05 -3.95
N ALA A 66 -21.34 10.42 -4.06
CA ALA A 66 -21.78 9.77 -5.28
C ALA A 66 -21.69 10.71 -6.49
N GLY A 67 -21.06 10.23 -7.56
CA GLY A 67 -20.83 10.98 -8.79
C GLY A 67 -19.62 11.94 -8.76
N ALA A 68 -18.90 12.02 -7.65
CA ALA A 68 -17.61 12.69 -7.58
C ALA A 68 -16.46 11.68 -7.74
N GLN A 69 -15.28 12.16 -8.11
CA GLN A 69 -14.03 11.39 -8.19
C GLN A 69 -13.00 11.96 -7.23
N GLY A 70 -12.27 11.06 -6.57
CA GLY A 70 -11.10 11.44 -5.78
C GLY A 70 -10.01 12.03 -6.68
N ILE A 71 -9.35 13.10 -6.22
CA ILE A 71 -8.31 13.79 -7.00
C ILE A 71 -7.08 14.04 -6.13
N LEU A 72 -5.93 14.10 -6.79
CA LEU A 72 -4.68 14.59 -6.22
C LEU A 72 -4.56 16.10 -6.45
N LYS A 73 -3.90 16.79 -5.52
CA LYS A 73 -3.58 18.21 -5.58
C LYS A 73 -2.07 18.40 -5.47
N ASP A 74 -1.48 19.17 -6.36
CA ASP A 74 -0.02 19.35 -6.44
C ASP A 74 0.58 20.02 -5.20
N ASP A 75 -0.20 20.83 -4.51
CA ASP A 75 0.22 21.57 -3.32
C ASP A 75 0.18 20.76 -2.01
N TYR A 76 -0.14 19.47 -2.09
CA TYR A 76 -0.27 18.60 -0.92
C TYR A 76 0.71 17.44 -0.95
N TYR A 77 1.19 17.06 0.22
CA TYR A 77 1.99 15.87 0.41
C TYR A 77 1.10 14.65 0.72
N TYR A 78 1.41 13.53 0.08
CA TYR A 78 0.71 12.25 0.23
C TYR A 78 1.68 11.20 0.79
N PRO A 79 1.60 10.88 2.08
CA PRO A 79 2.60 10.02 2.73
C PRO A 79 2.75 8.63 2.11
N SER A 80 1.67 8.04 1.58
CA SER A 80 1.70 6.71 0.97
C SER A 80 2.48 6.66 -0.35
N HIS A 81 2.68 7.81 -1.03
CA HIS A 81 3.34 7.85 -2.33
C HIS A 81 4.79 7.39 -2.28
N VAL A 82 5.47 7.73 -1.20
CA VAL A 82 6.85 7.30 -0.93
C VAL A 82 6.89 6.30 0.22
N ALA A 83 6.15 6.57 1.30
CA ALA A 83 6.14 5.79 2.53
C ALA A 83 7.56 5.54 3.06
N THR A 84 8.00 4.28 3.23
CA THR A 84 9.40 3.92 3.49
C THR A 84 10.15 3.49 2.24
N ASP A 85 9.49 3.58 1.09
CA ASP A 85 10.04 3.25 -0.22
C ASP A 85 10.50 1.78 -0.34
N PHE A 86 9.77 0.88 0.31
CA PHE A 86 10.05 -0.55 0.24
C PHE A 86 10.04 -1.08 -1.20
N TYR A 87 9.27 -0.46 -2.08
CA TYR A 87 9.24 -0.82 -3.49
C TYR A 87 10.64 -0.84 -4.13
N HIS A 88 11.49 0.13 -3.80
CA HIS A 88 12.87 0.21 -4.29
C HIS A 88 13.87 -0.48 -3.37
N HIS A 89 13.59 -0.56 -2.05
CA HIS A 89 14.54 -0.99 -1.03
C HIS A 89 14.22 -2.36 -0.41
N TYR A 90 13.28 -3.12 -0.99
CA TYR A 90 12.82 -4.39 -0.40
C TYR A 90 13.93 -5.38 -0.07
N LYS A 91 15.03 -5.41 -0.86
CA LYS A 91 16.15 -6.32 -0.59
C LYS A 91 16.89 -5.96 0.67
N GLU A 92 17.22 -4.68 0.82
CA GLU A 92 17.90 -4.15 2.00
C GLU A 92 17.03 -4.31 3.24
N ASP A 93 15.75 -3.98 3.14
CA ASP A 93 14.80 -4.06 4.23
C ASP A 93 14.59 -5.52 4.68
N ILE A 94 14.46 -6.46 3.74
CA ILE A 94 14.31 -7.90 4.06
C ILE A 94 15.59 -8.43 4.72
N ALA A 95 16.76 -8.03 4.26
CA ALA A 95 18.03 -8.39 4.90
C ALA A 95 18.08 -7.87 6.34
N LEU A 96 17.65 -6.64 6.61
CA LEU A 96 17.55 -6.09 7.97
C LEU A 96 16.54 -6.86 8.84
N PHE A 97 15.39 -7.24 8.30
CA PHE A 97 14.43 -8.10 9.04
C PHE A 97 15.06 -9.46 9.41
N ALA A 98 15.86 -10.03 8.51
CA ALA A 98 16.58 -11.29 8.79
C ALA A 98 17.62 -11.10 9.90
N GLU A 99 18.38 -10.00 9.89
CA GLU A 99 19.33 -9.64 10.96
C GLU A 99 18.63 -9.44 12.31
N MET A 100 17.40 -8.89 12.32
CA MET A 100 16.56 -8.77 13.50
C MET A 100 16.04 -10.12 14.00
N GLY A 101 16.25 -11.21 13.25
CA GLY A 101 15.85 -12.56 13.62
C GLY A 101 14.43 -12.94 13.22
N PHE A 102 13.80 -12.22 12.28
CA PHE A 102 12.47 -12.55 11.78
C PHE A 102 12.48 -13.94 11.13
N LYS A 103 11.41 -14.70 11.40
CA LYS A 103 11.11 -16.00 10.80
C LYS A 103 9.83 -15.98 10.00
N VAL A 104 9.00 -14.97 10.20
CA VAL A 104 7.79 -14.72 9.45
C VAL A 104 7.61 -13.21 9.31
N LEU A 105 7.15 -12.76 8.15
CA LEU A 105 6.73 -11.38 7.94
C LEU A 105 5.34 -11.38 7.31
N ARG A 106 4.38 -10.80 8.03
CA ARG A 106 3.07 -10.52 7.45
C ARG A 106 3.15 -9.24 6.63
N LEU A 107 2.78 -9.31 5.37
CA LEU A 107 2.67 -8.15 4.49
C LEU A 107 1.36 -8.22 3.72
N SER A 108 0.87 -7.08 3.26
CA SER A 108 -0.27 -7.04 2.34
C SER A 108 0.19 -6.75 0.92
N ILE A 109 -0.60 -7.22 -0.04
CA ILE A 109 -0.46 -6.87 -1.45
C ILE A 109 -1.24 -5.58 -1.68
N SER A 110 -0.65 -4.61 -2.40
CA SER A 110 -1.38 -3.49 -2.97
C SER A 110 -2.20 -4.01 -4.16
N TRP A 111 -3.52 -4.15 -3.96
CA TRP A 111 -4.39 -4.71 -4.99
C TRP A 111 -4.29 -3.95 -6.32
N THR A 112 -4.19 -2.62 -6.24
CA THR A 112 -4.06 -1.75 -7.42
C THR A 112 -2.74 -1.89 -8.17
N ARG A 113 -1.72 -2.54 -7.58
CA ARG A 113 -0.49 -2.88 -8.29
C ARG A 113 -0.70 -4.06 -9.22
N ILE A 114 -1.60 -4.98 -8.87
CA ILE A 114 -1.92 -6.16 -9.69
C ILE A 114 -3.12 -5.89 -10.59
N PHE A 115 -4.15 -5.24 -10.08
CA PHE A 115 -5.35 -4.85 -10.81
C PHE A 115 -5.57 -3.34 -10.68
N PRO A 116 -5.02 -2.52 -11.59
CA PRO A 116 -5.00 -1.06 -11.46
C PRO A 116 -6.36 -0.39 -11.25
N ASN A 117 -7.41 -0.91 -11.86
CA ASN A 117 -8.79 -0.45 -11.67
C ASN A 117 -9.56 -1.28 -10.63
N GLY A 118 -9.00 -2.44 -10.23
CA GLY A 118 -9.58 -3.35 -9.26
C GLY A 118 -10.46 -4.46 -9.84
N ASP A 119 -11.03 -4.25 -11.02
CA ASP A 119 -11.89 -5.18 -11.77
C ASP A 119 -11.34 -5.52 -13.17
N ASP A 120 -10.06 -5.24 -13.38
CA ASP A 120 -9.37 -5.54 -14.64
C ASP A 120 -9.46 -7.03 -14.98
N GLN A 121 -9.64 -7.36 -16.27
CA GLN A 121 -9.73 -8.75 -16.75
C GLN A 121 -8.38 -9.46 -16.76
N GLN A 122 -7.29 -8.72 -16.82
CA GLN A 122 -5.93 -9.23 -16.82
C GLN A 122 -5.11 -8.50 -15.77
N PRO A 123 -4.24 -9.23 -15.04
CA PRO A 123 -3.37 -8.60 -14.07
C PRO A 123 -2.28 -7.76 -14.76
N ASN A 124 -1.76 -6.82 -14.02
CA ASN A 124 -0.53 -6.11 -14.35
C ASN A 124 0.67 -7.01 -14.06
N GLU A 125 1.31 -7.51 -15.10
CA GLU A 125 2.45 -8.43 -15.03
C GLU A 125 3.64 -7.84 -14.26
N ALA A 126 3.88 -6.53 -14.35
CA ALA A 126 4.95 -5.88 -13.59
C ALA A 126 4.68 -5.91 -12.08
N GLY A 127 3.42 -5.74 -11.68
CA GLY A 127 3.00 -5.86 -10.29
C GLY A 127 3.15 -7.28 -9.74
N LEU A 128 2.77 -8.30 -10.52
CA LEU A 128 3.01 -9.71 -10.17
C LEU A 128 4.49 -9.99 -10.00
N ALA A 129 5.30 -9.58 -10.98
CA ALA A 129 6.75 -9.79 -10.96
C ALA A 129 7.45 -9.07 -9.78
N PHE A 130 6.90 -7.96 -9.29
CA PHE A 130 7.40 -7.29 -8.09
C PHE A 130 7.19 -8.19 -6.86
N TYR A 131 5.98 -8.70 -6.64
CA TYR A 131 5.71 -9.54 -5.48
C TYR A 131 6.42 -10.89 -5.54
N ASP A 132 6.58 -11.50 -6.72
CA ASP A 132 7.40 -12.69 -6.89
C ASP A 132 8.84 -12.44 -6.37
N LYS A 133 9.46 -11.34 -6.77
CA LYS A 133 10.80 -10.98 -6.31
C LYS A 133 10.87 -10.72 -4.80
N VAL A 134 9.84 -10.09 -4.23
CA VAL A 134 9.75 -9.84 -2.77
C VAL A 134 9.67 -11.15 -2.01
N PHE A 135 8.81 -12.09 -2.46
CA PHE A 135 8.65 -13.37 -1.79
C PHE A 135 9.91 -14.26 -1.93
N ASP A 136 10.52 -14.29 -3.10
CA ASP A 136 11.77 -15.01 -3.33
C ASP A 136 12.89 -14.48 -2.42
N GLU A 137 13.01 -13.15 -2.28
CA GLU A 137 13.99 -12.53 -1.39
C GLU A 137 13.74 -12.92 0.07
N MET A 138 12.46 -12.88 0.53
CA MET A 138 12.11 -13.31 1.89
C MET A 138 12.49 -14.76 2.14
N LEU A 139 12.16 -15.67 1.23
CA LEU A 139 12.48 -17.08 1.33
C LEU A 139 14.00 -17.33 1.32
N THR A 140 14.75 -16.58 0.52
CA THR A 140 16.23 -16.64 0.49
C THR A 140 16.82 -16.31 1.87
N HIS A 141 16.20 -15.40 2.61
CA HIS A 141 16.59 -15.01 3.97
C HIS A 141 15.95 -15.90 5.07
N GLY A 142 15.19 -16.93 4.71
CA GLY A 142 14.53 -17.84 5.65
C GLY A 142 13.38 -17.19 6.43
N ILE A 143 12.74 -16.18 5.82
CA ILE A 143 11.55 -15.52 6.34
C ILE A 143 10.33 -16.04 5.60
N GLU A 144 9.36 -16.59 6.31
CA GLU A 144 8.09 -17.10 5.75
C GLU A 144 7.17 -15.92 5.40
N PRO A 145 6.70 -15.76 4.15
CA PRO A 145 5.70 -14.75 3.80
C PRO A 145 4.30 -15.12 4.34
N LEU A 146 3.72 -14.27 5.17
CA LEU A 146 2.32 -14.38 5.58
C LEU A 146 1.51 -13.31 4.84
N VAL A 147 0.93 -13.70 3.70
CA VAL A 147 0.34 -12.74 2.76
C VAL A 147 -1.11 -12.38 3.14
N THR A 148 -1.39 -11.09 3.21
CA THR A 148 -2.74 -10.53 3.25
C THR A 148 -3.07 -9.99 1.85
N ILE A 149 -4.13 -10.48 1.23
CA ILE A 149 -4.49 -10.11 -0.15
C ILE A 149 -4.88 -8.63 -0.24
N LEU A 150 -5.63 -8.12 0.73
CA LEU A 150 -6.09 -6.74 0.77
C LEU A 150 -6.02 -6.18 2.19
N HIS A 151 -5.49 -4.96 2.34
CA HIS A 151 -5.46 -4.24 3.61
C HIS A 151 -5.77 -2.74 3.40
N PHE A 152 -7.05 -2.42 3.24
CA PHE A 152 -7.59 -1.06 3.00
C PHE A 152 -7.17 -0.40 1.67
N ASP A 153 -6.59 -1.14 0.74
CA ASP A 153 -6.15 -0.64 -0.56
C ASP A 153 -7.29 -0.67 -1.59
N MET A 154 -8.43 -0.04 -1.25
CA MET A 154 -9.57 0.05 -2.16
C MET A 154 -9.16 0.83 -3.42
N PRO A 155 -9.34 0.26 -4.63
CA PRO A 155 -9.10 0.99 -5.87
C PRO A 155 -10.01 2.22 -5.98
N VAL A 156 -9.44 3.36 -6.37
CA VAL A 156 -10.21 4.61 -6.54
C VAL A 156 -11.32 4.45 -7.58
N HIS A 157 -11.10 3.63 -8.59
CA HIS A 157 -12.12 3.33 -9.62
C HIS A 157 -13.38 2.66 -9.05
N LEU A 158 -13.25 1.92 -7.95
CA LEU A 158 -14.35 1.19 -7.30
C LEU A 158 -14.93 1.92 -6.07
N ALA A 159 -14.38 3.07 -5.70
CA ALA A 159 -14.72 3.83 -4.49
C ALA A 159 -15.90 4.79 -4.68
#